data_8afc0d9080226a04625f9e484b8f01a9
#
_entry.id   8afc0d9080226a04625f9e484b8f01a9
#
_cell.length_a   1.000
_cell.length_b   1.000
_cell.length_c   1.000
_cell.angle_alpha   90.00
_cell.angle_beta   90.00
_cell.angle_gamma   90.00
#
_symmetry.space_group_name_H-M   'P 1'
#
loop_
_entity.id
_entity.type
_entity.pdbx_description
1 polymer ?
#
loop_
_entity_poly.entity_id
_entity_poly.type
_entity_poly.pdbx_seq_one_letter_code
_entity_poly.pdbx_strand_id
1 'polypeptide(L)'
;MSQSAQVVADHYRRRALGDVILRALKETGKDIEHLTPDDLAPVDELHSGGRNATVRLAQLAEIDGSQRVLDVGCGIGGPSRYLASKFGCQVSGLDLTAEFVALAGMLAQRTRLADKVTYRQGNALDLPFPDASFDVVWSQNAAMNIGDRDRLYSEMRRVLRPGGRLALQDVAAGPGGEPHYPTPWASDKSISFLFPPQSTRTALERTGFRVVAWQDTTQEALEQQTARAKALGSGSLPPLGLHIMIGEAFPTITKNMLRNLQEQRVQLFNAVLERA
;
A
#
# COMPACT_ATOMS: atom_id res chain seq x y z
N MET A 1 -11.98 -17.72 4.83
CA MET A 1 -10.89 -17.16 3.98
C MET A 1 -10.70 -18.13 2.82
N SER A 2 -10.60 -17.66 1.57
CA SER A 2 -10.29 -18.54 0.43
C SER A 2 -8.85 -19.03 0.50
N GLN A 3 -8.53 -20.15 -0.21
CA GLN A 3 -7.16 -20.68 -0.23
C GLN A 3 -6.16 -19.66 -0.79
N SER A 4 -6.53 -18.89 -1.82
CA SER A 4 -5.71 -17.82 -2.38
C SER A 4 -5.45 -16.69 -1.37
N ALA A 5 -6.47 -16.26 -0.63
CA ALA A 5 -6.31 -15.26 0.42
C ALA A 5 -5.36 -15.73 1.54
N GLN A 6 -5.39 -17.02 1.89
CA GLN A 6 -4.48 -17.58 2.88
C GLN A 6 -3.02 -17.54 2.39
N VAL A 7 -2.76 -17.90 1.13
CA VAL A 7 -1.41 -17.86 0.54
C VAL A 7 -0.87 -16.43 0.50
N VAL A 8 -1.70 -15.44 0.16
CA VAL A 8 -1.34 -14.03 0.21
C VAL A 8 -0.99 -13.60 1.65
N ALA A 9 -1.84 -13.91 2.63
CA ALA A 9 -1.56 -13.59 4.03
C ALA A 9 -0.25 -14.23 4.52
N ASP A 10 0.03 -15.48 4.12
CA ASP A 10 1.25 -16.19 4.49
C ASP A 10 2.50 -15.58 3.83
N HIS A 11 2.40 -15.03 2.61
CA HIS A 11 3.48 -14.30 1.95
C HIS A 11 3.93 -13.08 2.76
N TYR A 12 2.98 -12.35 3.34
CA TYR A 12 3.27 -11.15 4.14
C TYR A 12 3.55 -11.44 5.62
N ARG A 13 3.30 -12.69 6.09
CA ARG A 13 3.54 -13.05 7.50
C ARG A 13 5.02 -13.01 7.85
N ARG A 14 5.38 -12.18 8.85
CA ARG A 14 6.73 -12.08 9.42
C ARG A 14 6.65 -12.15 10.93
N ARG A 15 7.13 -13.26 11.52
CA ARG A 15 7.18 -13.38 12.99
C ARG A 15 8.09 -12.30 13.57
N ALA A 16 7.67 -11.74 14.71
CA ALA A 16 8.41 -10.72 15.45
C ALA A 16 8.77 -9.44 14.66
N LEU A 17 8.02 -9.11 13.59
CA LEU A 17 8.31 -7.93 12.78
C LEU A 17 8.30 -6.64 13.61
N GLY A 18 7.36 -6.51 14.56
CA GLY A 18 7.30 -5.37 15.48
C GLY A 18 8.57 -5.20 16.29
N ASP A 19 9.12 -6.29 16.86
CA ASP A 19 10.36 -6.26 17.64
C ASP A 19 11.56 -5.86 16.77
N VAL A 20 11.60 -6.33 15.54
CA VAL A 20 12.68 -5.99 14.59
C VAL A 20 12.64 -4.50 14.27
N ILE A 21 11.46 -3.93 13.97
CA ILE A 21 11.28 -2.50 13.70
C ILE A 21 11.65 -1.67 14.92
N LEU A 22 11.13 -2.00 16.10
CA LEU A 22 11.40 -1.23 17.32
C LEU A 22 12.89 -1.26 17.72
N ARG A 23 13.54 -2.42 17.53
CA ARG A 23 15.00 -2.52 17.76
C ARG A 23 15.76 -1.61 16.82
N ALA A 24 15.48 -1.67 15.52
CA ALA A 24 16.15 -0.84 14.53
C ALA A 24 15.92 0.68 14.79
N LEU A 25 14.70 1.08 15.17
CA LEU A 25 14.41 2.45 15.58
C LEU A 25 15.22 2.87 16.80
N LYS A 26 15.31 2.02 17.83
CA LYS A 26 16.10 2.27 19.04
C LYS A 26 17.59 2.41 18.73
N GLU A 27 18.12 1.57 17.85
CA GLU A 27 19.53 1.62 17.41
C GLU A 27 19.85 2.92 16.65
N THR A 28 18.86 3.57 16.03
CA THR A 28 18.98 4.90 15.42
C THR A 28 18.72 6.05 16.40
N GLY A 29 18.60 5.77 17.70
CA GLY A 29 18.42 6.78 18.74
C GLY A 29 17.00 7.32 18.87
N LYS A 30 15.98 6.65 18.28
CA LYS A 30 14.58 7.07 18.41
C LYS A 30 13.99 6.65 19.76
N ASP A 31 13.16 7.51 20.34
CA ASP A 31 12.32 7.15 21.48
C ASP A 31 11.14 6.31 21.00
N ILE A 32 11.23 5.01 21.21
CA ILE A 32 10.23 4.05 20.72
C ILE A 32 8.88 4.15 21.44
N GLU A 33 8.78 4.89 22.55
CA GLU A 33 7.51 5.15 23.24
C GLU A 33 6.79 6.40 22.72
N HIS A 34 7.53 7.27 22.00
CA HIS A 34 7.01 8.54 21.47
C HIS A 34 7.50 8.73 20.01
N LEU A 35 7.00 7.90 19.13
CA LEU A 35 7.33 7.97 17.69
C LEU A 35 6.46 9.01 16.97
N THR A 36 6.98 9.49 15.85
CA THR A 36 6.22 10.25 14.86
C THR A 36 5.96 9.39 13.62
N PRO A 37 4.96 9.71 12.78
CA PRO A 37 4.82 9.05 11.47
C PRO A 37 6.06 9.17 10.58
N ASP A 38 6.85 10.25 10.74
CA ASP A 38 8.09 10.44 9.96
C ASP A 38 9.24 9.54 10.44
N ASP A 39 9.29 9.19 11.73
CA ASP A 39 10.24 8.20 12.24
C ASP A 39 9.99 6.82 11.65
N LEU A 40 8.73 6.49 11.38
CA LEU A 40 8.29 5.19 10.84
C LEU A 40 8.33 5.11 9.31
N ALA A 41 8.28 6.25 8.61
CA ALA A 41 8.18 6.30 7.14
C ALA A 41 9.19 5.42 6.39
N PRO A 42 10.47 5.26 6.84
CA PRO A 42 11.41 4.37 6.17
C PRO A 42 11.00 2.90 6.17
N VAL A 43 10.17 2.47 7.12
CA VAL A 43 9.82 1.05 7.33
C VAL A 43 8.34 0.73 7.15
N ASP A 44 7.44 1.71 7.14
CA ASP A 44 5.99 1.47 7.11
C ASP A 44 5.28 1.89 5.82
N GLU A 45 6.01 2.47 4.88
CA GLU A 45 5.53 2.79 3.54
C GLU A 45 5.84 1.62 2.58
N LEU A 46 5.04 0.54 2.67
CA LEU A 46 5.30 -0.73 1.97
C LEU A 46 4.96 -0.71 0.48
N HIS A 47 4.62 0.44 -0.06
CA HIS A 47 4.29 0.65 -1.47
C HIS A 47 5.42 1.35 -2.23
N SER A 48 5.31 1.36 -3.55
CA SER A 48 6.26 2.04 -4.42
C SER A 48 6.24 3.55 -4.20
N GLY A 49 7.41 4.18 -4.13
CA GLY A 49 7.55 5.62 -3.94
C GLY A 49 7.56 6.09 -2.49
N GLY A 50 7.28 5.20 -1.54
CA GLY A 50 7.31 5.52 -0.11
C GLY A 50 6.47 6.76 0.24
N ARG A 51 6.84 7.50 1.29
CA ARG A 51 6.12 8.68 1.77
C ARG A 51 5.80 9.72 0.68
N ASN A 52 6.68 9.92 -0.29
CA ASN A 52 6.43 10.87 -1.38
C ASN A 52 5.23 10.47 -2.25
N ALA A 53 5.02 9.18 -2.46
CA ALA A 53 3.86 8.70 -3.20
C ALA A 53 2.56 8.90 -2.40
N THR A 54 2.56 8.63 -1.09
CA THR A 54 1.44 8.93 -0.19
C THR A 54 1.09 10.41 -0.21
N VAL A 55 2.10 11.30 -0.12
CA VAL A 55 1.91 12.76 -0.18
C VAL A 55 1.22 13.17 -1.49
N ARG A 56 1.72 12.69 -2.62
CA ARG A 56 1.16 13.04 -3.94
C ARG A 56 -0.26 12.52 -4.12
N LEU A 57 -0.51 11.28 -3.73
CA LEU A 57 -1.85 10.69 -3.85
C LEU A 57 -2.85 11.44 -2.95
N ALA A 58 -2.44 11.85 -1.74
CA ALA A 58 -3.28 12.65 -0.83
C ALA A 58 -3.62 14.03 -1.41
N GLN A 59 -2.66 14.67 -2.09
CA GLN A 59 -2.90 15.93 -2.80
C GLN A 59 -3.87 15.76 -3.97
N LEU A 60 -3.69 14.71 -4.79
CA LEU A 60 -4.59 14.39 -5.90
C LEU A 60 -6.02 14.07 -5.43
N ALA A 61 -6.14 13.36 -4.31
CA ALA A 61 -7.41 12.99 -3.72
C ALA A 61 -8.08 14.14 -2.94
N GLU A 62 -7.36 15.29 -2.76
CA GLU A 62 -7.82 16.44 -1.98
C GLU A 62 -8.28 16.04 -0.57
N ILE A 63 -7.40 15.32 0.15
CA ILE A 63 -7.68 14.89 1.51
C ILE A 63 -7.75 16.09 2.46
N ASP A 64 -8.77 16.12 3.32
CA ASP A 64 -8.95 17.11 4.37
C ASP A 64 -9.39 16.52 5.72
N GLY A 65 -9.39 17.35 6.76
CA GLY A 65 -9.64 16.91 8.12
C GLY A 65 -11.09 16.52 8.44
N SER A 66 -12.05 16.83 7.58
CA SER A 66 -13.46 16.49 7.78
C SER A 66 -13.81 15.09 7.30
N GLN A 67 -12.93 14.48 6.52
CA GLN A 67 -13.19 13.24 5.80
C GLN A 67 -13.01 11.99 6.68
N ARG A 68 -13.82 10.99 6.37
CA ARG A 68 -13.67 9.61 6.85
C ARG A 68 -13.03 8.78 5.74
N VAL A 69 -11.85 8.28 6.01
CA VAL A 69 -11.05 7.51 5.04
C VAL A 69 -11.05 6.03 5.39
N LEU A 70 -11.28 5.15 4.41
CA LEU A 70 -11.03 3.71 4.52
C LEU A 70 -9.74 3.39 3.76
N ASP A 71 -8.73 2.87 4.47
CA ASP A 71 -7.47 2.41 3.88
C ASP A 71 -7.54 0.88 3.68
N VAL A 72 -7.71 0.45 2.42
CA VAL A 72 -7.87 -0.95 2.02
C VAL A 72 -6.53 -1.56 1.64
N GLY A 73 -6.09 -2.56 2.40
CA GLY A 73 -4.73 -3.10 2.32
C GLY A 73 -3.74 -2.21 3.06
N CYS A 74 -4.12 -1.77 4.26
CA CYS A 74 -3.38 -0.77 5.03
C CYS A 74 -2.01 -1.22 5.54
N GLY A 75 -1.66 -2.51 5.39
CA GLY A 75 -0.41 -3.07 5.89
C GLY A 75 -0.22 -2.78 7.38
N ILE A 76 0.94 -2.27 7.74
CA ILE A 76 1.24 -1.84 9.13
C ILE A 76 0.86 -0.38 9.40
N GLY A 77 0.03 0.24 8.54
CA GLY A 77 -0.67 1.50 8.77
C GLY A 77 0.12 2.78 8.55
N GLY A 78 1.18 2.76 7.75
CA GLY A 78 1.98 3.95 7.43
C GLY A 78 1.14 5.08 6.81
N PRO A 79 0.51 4.86 5.64
CA PRO A 79 -0.37 5.85 5.02
C PRO A 79 -1.50 6.30 5.93
N SER A 80 -2.17 5.36 6.62
CA SER A 80 -3.25 5.68 7.56
C SER A 80 -2.81 6.70 8.62
N ARG A 81 -1.66 6.46 9.28
CA ARG A 81 -1.11 7.37 10.29
C ARG A 81 -0.66 8.70 9.70
N TYR A 82 -0.09 8.69 8.51
CA TYR A 82 0.27 9.92 7.81
C TYR A 82 -0.95 10.79 7.54
N LEU A 83 -2.01 10.22 6.94
CA LEU A 83 -3.24 10.94 6.63
C LEU A 83 -3.88 11.55 7.89
N ALA A 84 -4.00 10.75 8.94
CA ALA A 84 -4.56 11.21 10.22
C ALA A 84 -3.71 12.32 10.87
N SER A 85 -2.39 12.19 10.87
CA SER A 85 -1.48 13.17 11.44
C SER A 85 -1.44 14.48 10.64
N LYS A 86 -1.34 14.37 9.31
CA LYS A 86 -1.14 15.53 8.44
C LYS A 86 -2.40 16.34 8.21
N PHE A 87 -3.53 15.67 8.04
CA PHE A 87 -4.80 16.30 7.67
C PHE A 87 -5.82 16.33 8.82
N GLY A 88 -5.64 15.47 9.84
CA GLY A 88 -6.57 15.41 10.98
C GLY A 88 -7.80 14.54 10.74
N CYS A 89 -7.91 13.89 9.58
CA CYS A 89 -9.03 13.02 9.22
C CYS A 89 -9.10 11.75 10.07
N GLN A 90 -10.28 11.11 10.09
CA GLN A 90 -10.49 9.79 10.71
C GLN A 90 -10.18 8.69 9.69
N VAL A 91 -9.33 7.73 10.06
CA VAL A 91 -8.94 6.64 9.15
C VAL A 91 -9.29 5.29 9.74
N SER A 92 -9.98 4.45 8.96
CA SER A 92 -10.19 3.04 9.25
C SER A 92 -9.30 2.23 8.30
N GLY A 93 -8.33 1.49 8.83
CA GLY A 93 -7.50 0.58 8.06
C GLY A 93 -8.06 -0.85 8.06
N LEU A 94 -8.01 -1.51 6.91
CA LEU A 94 -8.36 -2.91 6.76
C LEU A 94 -7.21 -3.64 6.08
N ASP A 95 -6.78 -4.75 6.67
CA ASP A 95 -5.78 -5.65 6.06
C ASP A 95 -6.18 -7.11 6.25
N LEU A 96 -5.72 -7.95 5.34
CA LEU A 96 -5.97 -9.39 5.39
C LEU A 96 -5.14 -10.08 6.48
N THR A 97 -3.97 -9.53 6.81
CA THR A 97 -2.94 -10.11 7.67
C THR A 97 -3.13 -9.65 9.11
N ALA A 98 -3.55 -10.56 9.99
CA ALA A 98 -3.81 -10.25 11.40
C ALA A 98 -2.60 -9.65 12.12
N GLU A 99 -1.40 -10.13 11.83
CA GLU A 99 -0.15 -9.65 12.41
C GLU A 99 0.14 -8.20 12.00
N PHE A 100 -0.20 -7.82 10.76
CA PHE A 100 -0.07 -6.43 10.30
C PHE A 100 -1.06 -5.52 11.03
N VAL A 101 -2.30 -5.95 11.18
CA VAL A 101 -3.34 -5.21 11.91
C VAL A 101 -2.93 -4.98 13.38
N ALA A 102 -2.42 -6.02 14.05
CA ALA A 102 -1.95 -5.91 15.44
C ALA A 102 -0.76 -4.93 15.54
N LEU A 103 0.20 -5.02 14.62
CA LEU A 103 1.36 -4.12 14.56
C LEU A 103 0.94 -2.69 14.25
N ALA A 104 0.02 -2.48 13.30
CA ALA A 104 -0.52 -1.16 12.96
C ALA A 104 -1.17 -0.48 14.18
N GLY A 105 -1.95 -1.24 14.97
CA GLY A 105 -2.55 -0.77 16.22
C GLY A 105 -1.51 -0.37 17.27
N MET A 106 -0.48 -1.18 17.47
CA MET A 106 0.63 -0.87 18.38
C MET A 106 1.37 0.40 17.95
N LEU A 107 1.68 0.55 16.66
CA LEU A 107 2.36 1.74 16.13
C LEU A 107 1.47 2.99 16.21
N ALA A 108 0.13 2.86 16.09
CA ALA A 108 -0.79 3.98 16.28
C ALA A 108 -0.77 4.50 17.73
N GLN A 109 -0.66 3.60 18.71
CA GLN A 109 -0.50 3.98 20.11
C GLN A 109 0.81 4.75 20.34
N ARG A 110 1.94 4.25 19.81
CA ARG A 110 3.27 4.87 19.95
C ARG A 110 3.38 6.21 19.24
N THR A 111 2.57 6.44 18.20
CA THR A 111 2.48 7.73 17.48
C THR A 111 1.37 8.64 18.03
N ARG A 112 0.66 8.24 19.10
CA ARG A 112 -0.44 8.98 19.71
C ARG A 112 -1.58 9.32 18.73
N LEU A 113 -1.84 8.41 17.81
CA LEU A 113 -2.90 8.54 16.78
C LEU A 113 -4.02 7.51 16.95
N ALA A 114 -4.05 6.76 18.06
CA ALA A 114 -5.04 5.71 18.30
C ALA A 114 -6.49 6.23 18.43
N ASP A 115 -6.68 7.51 18.64
CA ASP A 115 -7.97 8.21 18.61
C ASP A 115 -8.42 8.61 17.18
N LYS A 116 -7.48 8.62 16.23
CA LYS A 116 -7.69 9.02 14.83
C LYS A 116 -7.70 7.85 13.86
N VAL A 117 -6.98 6.78 14.19
CA VAL A 117 -6.85 5.60 13.32
C VAL A 117 -7.31 4.34 14.03
N THR A 118 -8.09 3.52 13.33
CA THR A 118 -8.51 2.19 13.79
C THR A 118 -8.13 1.15 12.76
N TYR A 119 -7.82 -0.08 13.19
CA TYR A 119 -7.43 -1.15 12.28
C TYR A 119 -8.26 -2.40 12.52
N ARG A 120 -8.63 -3.08 11.42
CA ARG A 120 -9.43 -4.28 11.45
C ARG A 120 -8.90 -5.31 10.45
N GLN A 121 -8.82 -6.56 10.88
CA GLN A 121 -8.59 -7.66 9.94
C GLN A 121 -9.84 -7.90 9.09
N GLY A 122 -9.66 -8.04 7.78
CA GLY A 122 -10.78 -8.29 6.87
C GLY A 122 -10.34 -8.56 5.44
N ASN A 123 -11.30 -9.00 4.63
CA ASN A 123 -11.11 -9.25 3.21
C ASN A 123 -11.65 -8.07 2.40
N ALA A 124 -10.84 -7.52 1.49
CA ALA A 124 -11.26 -6.42 0.61
C ALA A 124 -12.39 -6.82 -0.35
N LEU A 125 -12.62 -8.11 -0.56
CA LEU A 125 -13.74 -8.64 -1.36
C LEU A 125 -15.08 -8.72 -0.59
N ASP A 126 -15.05 -8.42 0.72
CA ASP A 126 -16.24 -8.42 1.60
C ASP A 126 -15.97 -7.44 2.74
N LEU A 127 -16.06 -6.14 2.43
CA LEU A 127 -15.72 -5.06 3.36
C LEU A 127 -16.73 -5.01 4.52
N PRO A 128 -16.29 -5.16 5.78
CA PRO A 128 -17.18 -5.22 6.94
C PRO A 128 -17.64 -3.83 7.40
N PHE A 129 -18.07 -3.00 6.45
CA PHE A 129 -18.53 -1.63 6.68
C PHE A 129 -19.87 -1.41 5.98
N PRO A 130 -20.75 -0.55 6.53
CA PRO A 130 -22.01 -0.18 5.88
C PRO A 130 -21.80 0.52 4.53
N ASP A 131 -22.84 0.52 3.71
CA ASP A 131 -22.90 1.30 2.47
C ASP A 131 -22.71 2.80 2.78
N ALA A 132 -22.09 3.53 1.87
CA ALA A 132 -21.93 4.98 1.91
C ALA A 132 -21.38 5.53 3.26
N SER A 133 -20.44 4.80 3.89
CA SER A 133 -19.88 5.14 5.21
C SER A 133 -18.58 5.93 5.16
N PHE A 134 -17.96 6.07 3.98
CA PHE A 134 -16.67 6.77 3.82
C PHE A 134 -16.74 7.86 2.74
N ASP A 135 -15.98 8.92 2.96
CA ASP A 135 -15.75 10.01 2.01
C ASP A 135 -14.70 9.65 0.98
N VAL A 136 -13.68 8.91 1.44
CA VAL A 136 -12.56 8.44 0.62
C VAL A 136 -12.31 6.96 0.92
N VAL A 137 -12.12 6.16 -0.14
CA VAL A 137 -11.44 4.87 -0.09
C VAL A 137 -10.04 5.06 -0.64
N TRP A 138 -9.07 4.66 0.15
CA TRP A 138 -7.65 4.71 -0.14
C TRP A 138 -7.11 3.31 -0.33
N SER A 139 -6.26 3.07 -1.33
CA SER A 139 -5.58 1.79 -1.50
C SER A 139 -4.25 1.98 -2.23
N GLN A 140 -3.16 1.52 -1.62
CA GLN A 140 -1.82 1.57 -2.20
C GLN A 140 -1.22 0.16 -2.25
N ASN A 141 -0.92 -0.32 -3.45
CA ASN A 141 -0.30 -1.62 -3.71
C ASN A 141 -1.00 -2.79 -3.01
N ALA A 142 -2.32 -2.86 -3.15
CA ALA A 142 -3.13 -3.97 -2.61
C ALA A 142 -3.78 -4.80 -3.73
N ALA A 143 -4.27 -4.15 -4.79
CA ALA A 143 -5.05 -4.83 -5.80
C ALA A 143 -4.25 -5.86 -6.59
N MET A 144 -2.91 -5.70 -6.76
CA MET A 144 -2.08 -6.66 -7.47
C MET A 144 -2.10 -8.09 -6.88
N ASN A 145 -2.56 -8.26 -5.63
CA ASN A 145 -2.75 -9.57 -5.00
C ASN A 145 -4.20 -10.09 -5.08
N ILE A 146 -5.10 -9.37 -5.76
CA ILE A 146 -6.54 -9.70 -5.79
C ILE A 146 -6.97 -9.95 -7.24
N GLY A 147 -7.37 -11.19 -7.54
CA GLY A 147 -7.80 -11.57 -8.90
C GLY A 147 -9.21 -11.10 -9.25
N ASP A 148 -10.13 -11.09 -8.29
CA ASP A 148 -11.53 -10.66 -8.50
C ASP A 148 -11.64 -9.13 -8.38
N ARG A 149 -11.26 -8.44 -9.46
CA ARG A 149 -11.28 -6.97 -9.52
C ARG A 149 -12.67 -6.39 -9.53
N ASP A 150 -13.63 -7.07 -10.12
CA ASP A 150 -15.02 -6.60 -10.18
C ASP A 150 -15.62 -6.58 -8.77
N ARG A 151 -15.40 -7.62 -7.98
CA ARG A 151 -15.84 -7.66 -6.59
C ARG A 151 -15.12 -6.64 -5.74
N LEU A 152 -13.79 -6.52 -5.88
CA LEU A 152 -12.99 -5.53 -5.16
C LEU A 152 -13.52 -4.10 -5.38
N TYR A 153 -13.66 -3.70 -6.64
CA TYR A 153 -14.10 -2.33 -6.96
C TYR A 153 -15.58 -2.10 -6.62
N SER A 154 -16.43 -3.13 -6.71
CA SER A 154 -17.81 -3.05 -6.26
C SER A 154 -17.91 -2.81 -4.75
N GLU A 155 -17.10 -3.49 -3.94
CA GLU A 155 -17.06 -3.27 -2.49
C GLU A 155 -16.52 -1.88 -2.14
N MET A 156 -15.42 -1.45 -2.79
CA MET A 156 -14.89 -0.10 -2.61
C MET A 156 -15.94 0.98 -2.96
N ARG A 157 -16.68 0.77 -4.06
CA ARG A 157 -17.77 1.68 -4.45
C ARG A 157 -18.93 1.63 -3.46
N ARG A 158 -19.32 0.45 -2.98
CA ARG A 158 -20.44 0.29 -2.05
C ARG A 158 -20.25 1.11 -0.79
N VAL A 159 -19.04 1.05 -0.19
CA VAL A 159 -18.74 1.73 1.07
C VAL A 159 -18.48 3.24 0.92
N LEU A 160 -18.17 3.73 -0.28
CA LEU A 160 -18.07 5.15 -0.58
C LEU A 160 -19.46 5.80 -0.60
N ARG A 161 -19.58 7.01 -0.09
CA ARG A 161 -20.80 7.86 -0.30
C ARG A 161 -20.89 8.30 -1.77
N PRO A 162 -22.07 8.67 -2.28
CA PRO A 162 -22.18 9.36 -3.57
C PRO A 162 -21.28 10.60 -3.61
N GLY A 163 -20.54 10.80 -4.70
CA GLY A 163 -19.53 11.84 -4.83
C GLY A 163 -18.25 11.60 -4.01
N GLY A 164 -18.14 10.48 -3.30
CA GLY A 164 -16.91 10.07 -2.59
C GLY A 164 -15.81 9.66 -3.55
N ARG A 165 -14.56 9.73 -3.10
CA ARG A 165 -13.38 9.49 -3.94
C ARG A 165 -12.71 8.15 -3.64
N LEU A 166 -12.27 7.48 -4.71
CA LEU A 166 -11.36 6.34 -4.65
C LEU A 166 -9.96 6.81 -5.06
N ALA A 167 -9.00 6.73 -4.14
CA ALA A 167 -7.60 7.07 -4.37
C ALA A 167 -6.78 5.79 -4.47
N LEU A 168 -6.21 5.51 -5.64
CA LEU A 168 -5.45 4.30 -5.94
C LEU A 168 -4.01 4.60 -6.31
N GLN A 169 -3.10 3.79 -5.79
CA GLN A 169 -1.78 3.56 -6.36
C GLN A 169 -1.60 2.05 -6.51
N ASP A 170 -1.21 1.58 -7.69
CA ASP A 170 -1.03 0.13 -7.88
C ASP A 170 0.05 -0.19 -8.92
N VAL A 171 0.44 -1.46 -8.91
CA VAL A 171 1.30 -2.08 -9.92
C VAL A 171 0.42 -2.77 -10.95
N ALA A 172 0.68 -2.50 -12.21
CA ALA A 172 -0.05 -3.02 -13.36
C ALA A 172 0.86 -3.88 -14.25
N ALA A 173 0.27 -4.71 -15.09
CA ALA A 173 0.99 -5.43 -16.14
C ALA A 173 1.47 -4.46 -17.21
N GLY A 174 2.74 -4.53 -17.54
CA GLY A 174 3.34 -3.85 -18.68
C GLY A 174 3.36 -4.72 -19.94
N PRO A 175 3.77 -4.16 -21.10
CA PRO A 175 3.81 -4.88 -22.36
C PRO A 175 4.99 -5.90 -22.47
N GLY A 176 5.95 -5.85 -21.55
CA GLY A 176 7.17 -6.69 -21.58
C GLY A 176 6.98 -8.15 -21.16
N GLY A 177 5.74 -8.56 -20.85
CA GLY A 177 5.41 -9.93 -20.46
C GLY A 177 5.38 -10.18 -18.96
N GLU A 178 5.44 -11.43 -18.54
CA GLU A 178 5.32 -11.84 -17.14
C GLU A 178 6.50 -11.32 -16.29
N PRO A 179 6.24 -10.80 -15.06
CA PRO A 179 7.29 -10.31 -14.18
C PRO A 179 8.31 -11.40 -13.79
N HIS A 180 9.53 -10.99 -13.52
CA HIS A 180 10.53 -11.80 -12.84
C HIS A 180 10.24 -11.84 -11.35
N TYR A 181 10.04 -13.01 -10.79
CA TYR A 181 9.80 -13.26 -9.38
C TYR A 181 11.09 -13.66 -8.63
N PRO A 182 11.15 -13.51 -7.28
CA PRO A 182 10.16 -12.86 -6.43
C PRO A 182 10.09 -11.34 -6.64
N THR A 183 8.91 -10.79 -6.37
CA THR A 183 8.63 -9.35 -6.32
C THR A 183 8.22 -8.95 -4.90
N PRO A 184 8.06 -7.65 -4.57
CA PRO A 184 7.59 -7.24 -3.24
C PRO A 184 6.23 -7.83 -2.84
N TRP A 185 5.34 -8.06 -3.82
CA TRP A 185 3.96 -8.54 -3.59
C TRP A 185 3.77 -10.03 -3.83
N ALA A 186 4.73 -10.72 -4.44
CA ALA A 186 4.56 -12.13 -4.81
C ALA A 186 5.88 -12.89 -4.85
N SER A 187 5.92 -14.07 -4.24
CA SER A 187 7.01 -15.03 -4.38
C SER A 187 7.06 -15.62 -5.78
N ASP A 188 5.90 -15.82 -6.38
CA ASP A 188 5.69 -16.38 -7.71
C ASP A 188 4.36 -15.89 -8.30
N LYS A 189 4.00 -16.37 -9.50
CA LYS A 189 2.81 -15.90 -10.22
C LYS A 189 1.47 -16.31 -9.60
N SER A 190 1.43 -17.27 -8.71
CA SER A 190 0.18 -17.81 -8.16
C SER A 190 -0.60 -16.80 -7.31
N ILE A 191 0.11 -15.78 -6.77
CA ILE A 191 -0.46 -14.70 -5.97
C ILE A 191 -0.27 -13.32 -6.61
N SER A 192 0.05 -13.27 -7.91
CA SER A 192 0.27 -12.03 -8.67
C SER A 192 -0.79 -11.90 -9.77
N PHE A 193 -1.69 -10.95 -9.61
CA PHE A 193 -2.82 -10.70 -10.51
C PHE A 193 -2.72 -9.31 -11.13
N LEU A 194 -1.69 -9.08 -11.94
CA LEU A 194 -1.51 -7.81 -12.61
C LEU A 194 -2.44 -7.69 -13.82
N PHE A 195 -3.11 -6.55 -13.93
CA PHE A 195 -3.90 -6.18 -15.09
C PHE A 195 -3.24 -4.99 -15.79
N PRO A 196 -3.32 -4.88 -17.13
CA PRO A 196 -2.88 -3.67 -17.82
C PRO A 196 -3.60 -2.42 -17.29
N PRO A 197 -2.97 -1.23 -17.27
CA PRO A 197 -3.59 0.00 -16.75
C PRO A 197 -4.94 0.30 -17.40
N GLN A 198 -5.05 0.11 -18.73
CA GLN A 198 -6.30 0.33 -19.46
C GLN A 198 -7.40 -0.64 -19.03
N SER A 199 -7.09 -1.91 -18.79
CA SER A 199 -8.06 -2.91 -18.31
C SER A 199 -8.54 -2.57 -16.90
N THR A 200 -7.65 -2.10 -16.03
CA THR A 200 -7.98 -1.61 -14.69
C THR A 200 -8.91 -0.41 -14.76
N ARG A 201 -8.60 0.58 -15.61
CA ARG A 201 -9.44 1.76 -15.83
C ARG A 201 -10.84 1.36 -16.32
N THR A 202 -10.92 0.51 -17.33
CA THR A 202 -12.21 0.02 -17.87
C THR A 202 -13.04 -0.71 -16.80
N ALA A 203 -12.42 -1.54 -15.96
CA ALA A 203 -13.12 -2.22 -14.86
C ALA A 203 -13.68 -1.25 -13.83
N LEU A 204 -12.93 -0.21 -13.46
CA LEU A 204 -13.37 0.85 -12.56
C LEU A 204 -14.54 1.64 -13.15
N GLU A 205 -14.44 2.07 -14.41
CA GLU A 205 -15.52 2.80 -15.12
C GLU A 205 -16.78 1.94 -15.23
N ARG A 206 -16.66 0.64 -15.56
CA ARG A 206 -17.79 -0.30 -15.59
C ARG A 206 -18.44 -0.47 -14.22
N THR A 207 -17.70 -0.38 -13.14
CA THR A 207 -18.21 -0.45 -11.78
C THR A 207 -18.97 0.84 -11.38
N GLY A 208 -18.93 1.91 -12.20
CA GLY A 208 -19.63 3.17 -11.95
C GLY A 208 -18.74 4.23 -11.27
N PHE A 209 -17.46 4.17 -11.50
CA PHE A 209 -16.55 5.24 -11.16
C PHE A 209 -16.30 6.16 -12.36
N ARG A 210 -16.14 7.45 -12.11
CA ARG A 210 -15.66 8.44 -13.08
C ARG A 210 -14.21 8.81 -12.78
N VAL A 211 -13.33 8.69 -13.74
CA VAL A 211 -11.91 9.06 -13.57
C VAL A 211 -11.78 10.58 -13.44
N VAL A 212 -11.15 11.03 -12.35
CA VAL A 212 -10.80 12.44 -12.08
C VAL A 212 -9.35 12.70 -12.47
N ALA A 213 -8.44 11.82 -12.07
CA ALA A 213 -7.03 11.90 -12.42
C ALA A 213 -6.46 10.49 -12.66
N TRP A 214 -5.54 10.40 -13.60
CA TRP A 214 -4.78 9.18 -13.87
C TRP A 214 -3.36 9.55 -14.29
N GLN A 215 -2.37 9.08 -13.53
CA GLN A 215 -0.96 9.42 -13.73
C GLN A 215 -0.13 8.14 -13.82
N ASP A 216 0.63 7.99 -14.90
CA ASP A 216 1.68 6.98 -14.99
C ASP A 216 2.88 7.43 -14.14
N THR A 217 3.29 6.60 -13.19
CA THR A 217 4.41 6.85 -12.28
C THR A 217 5.55 5.86 -12.49
N THR A 218 5.56 5.15 -13.62
CA THR A 218 6.52 4.09 -13.94
C THR A 218 7.95 4.63 -14.00
N GLN A 219 8.16 5.79 -14.64
CA GLN A 219 9.49 6.39 -14.76
C GLN A 219 10.06 6.78 -13.38
N GLU A 220 9.25 7.37 -12.51
CA GLU A 220 9.66 7.72 -11.15
C GLU A 220 10.02 6.47 -10.34
N ALA A 221 9.25 5.40 -10.49
CA ALA A 221 9.54 4.12 -9.85
C ALA A 221 10.86 3.51 -10.36
N LEU A 222 11.15 3.63 -11.66
CA LEU A 222 12.43 3.19 -12.25
C LEU A 222 13.61 3.96 -11.66
N GLU A 223 13.51 5.27 -11.55
CA GLU A 223 14.56 6.12 -10.96
C GLU A 223 14.83 5.75 -9.50
N GLN A 224 13.79 5.59 -8.69
CA GLN A 224 13.90 5.19 -7.30
C GLN A 224 14.50 3.78 -7.15
N GLN A 225 14.08 2.84 -7.99
CA GLN A 225 14.57 1.48 -7.95
C GLN A 225 16.03 1.38 -8.40
N THR A 226 16.42 2.23 -9.37
CA THR A 226 17.84 2.38 -9.79
C THR A 226 18.69 2.89 -8.65
N ALA A 227 18.25 3.93 -7.93
CA ALA A 227 18.95 4.47 -6.77
C ALA A 227 19.07 3.42 -5.64
N ARG A 228 18.02 2.67 -5.39
CA ARG A 228 18.00 1.57 -4.38
C ARG A 228 18.97 0.46 -4.75
N ALA A 229 18.99 0.03 -6.00
CA ALA A 229 19.91 -1.00 -6.48
C ALA A 229 21.37 -0.55 -6.37
N LYS A 230 21.65 0.72 -6.66
CA LYS A 230 22.98 1.33 -6.48
C LYS A 230 23.42 1.35 -5.00
N ALA A 231 22.55 1.77 -4.10
CA ALA A 231 22.80 1.78 -2.66
C ALA A 231 23.06 0.37 -2.12
N LEU A 232 22.30 -0.62 -2.58
CA LEU A 232 22.52 -2.03 -2.24
C LEU A 232 23.90 -2.52 -2.71
N GLY A 233 24.27 -2.22 -3.96
CA GLY A 233 25.57 -2.62 -4.54
C GLY A 233 26.78 -1.98 -3.88
N SER A 234 26.63 -0.79 -3.30
CA SER A 234 27.71 -0.10 -2.55
C SER A 234 27.73 -0.45 -1.05
N GLY A 235 26.81 -1.29 -0.57
CA GLY A 235 26.69 -1.61 0.85
C GLY A 235 26.23 -0.42 1.73
N SER A 236 25.69 0.64 1.12
CA SER A 236 25.30 1.88 1.80
C SER A 236 23.80 1.97 2.10
N LEU A 237 23.18 0.85 2.49
CA LEU A 237 21.77 0.86 2.91
C LEU A 237 21.62 1.67 4.22
N PRO A 238 20.54 2.46 4.32
CA PRO A 238 20.25 3.18 5.55
C PRO A 238 19.95 2.21 6.70
N PRO A 239 20.13 2.58 7.96
CA PRO A 239 19.80 1.73 9.12
C PRO A 239 18.32 1.31 9.16
N LEU A 240 17.42 2.17 8.66
CA LEU A 240 15.98 1.91 8.54
C LEU A 240 15.58 1.90 7.07
N GLY A 241 14.79 0.89 6.68
CA GLY A 241 14.29 0.78 5.31
C GLY A 241 13.56 -0.53 5.04
N LEU A 242 13.06 -0.67 3.82
CA LEU A 242 12.29 -1.85 3.40
C LEU A 242 13.06 -3.17 3.50
N HIS A 243 14.41 -3.14 3.54
CA HIS A 243 15.21 -4.34 3.75
C HIS A 243 14.93 -5.01 5.09
N ILE A 244 14.56 -4.24 6.13
CA ILE A 244 14.14 -4.76 7.43
C ILE A 244 12.82 -5.55 7.29
N MET A 245 11.90 -5.02 6.50
CA MET A 245 10.58 -5.61 6.25
C MET A 245 10.66 -6.84 5.36
N ILE A 246 11.48 -6.80 4.32
CA ILE A 246 11.61 -7.86 3.31
C ILE A 246 12.58 -8.96 3.77
N GLY A 247 13.64 -8.59 4.51
CA GLY A 247 14.64 -9.53 5.00
C GLY A 247 15.58 -10.04 3.91
N GLU A 248 15.99 -11.31 3.99
CA GLU A 248 17.01 -11.93 3.12
C GLU A 248 16.68 -11.87 1.63
N ALA A 249 15.40 -11.83 1.26
CA ALA A 249 14.97 -11.73 -0.13
C ALA A 249 15.17 -10.33 -0.74
N PHE A 250 15.49 -9.31 0.07
CA PHE A 250 15.56 -7.91 -0.36
C PHE A 250 16.49 -7.67 -1.56
N PRO A 251 17.73 -8.22 -1.61
CA PRO A 251 18.60 -8.03 -2.76
C PRO A 251 18.01 -8.59 -4.06
N THR A 252 17.45 -9.80 -4.01
CA THR A 252 16.84 -10.46 -5.18
C THR A 252 15.60 -9.69 -5.65
N ILE A 253 14.74 -9.30 -4.73
CA ILE A 253 13.53 -8.51 -5.03
C ILE A 253 13.91 -7.16 -5.63
N THR A 254 14.93 -6.48 -5.09
CA THR A 254 15.42 -5.20 -5.63
C THR A 254 15.90 -5.35 -7.07
N LYS A 255 16.70 -6.39 -7.35
CA LYS A 255 17.20 -6.70 -8.71
C LYS A 255 16.04 -7.01 -9.67
N ASN A 256 15.10 -7.86 -9.27
CA ASN A 256 13.96 -8.23 -10.09
C ASN A 256 13.05 -7.04 -10.38
N MET A 257 12.78 -6.18 -9.39
CA MET A 257 11.97 -4.98 -9.60
C MET A 257 12.61 -4.01 -10.58
N LEU A 258 13.92 -3.76 -10.46
CA LEU A 258 14.65 -2.94 -11.43
C LEU A 258 14.52 -3.52 -12.83
N ARG A 259 14.76 -4.83 -12.98
CA ARG A 259 14.66 -5.53 -14.25
C ARG A 259 13.24 -5.49 -14.83
N ASN A 260 12.22 -5.72 -14.00
CA ASN A 260 10.82 -5.66 -14.42
C ASN A 260 10.43 -4.27 -14.97
N LEU A 261 10.93 -3.21 -14.37
CA LEU A 261 10.71 -1.83 -14.83
C LEU A 261 11.48 -1.55 -16.14
N GLN A 262 12.75 -1.93 -16.23
CA GLN A 262 13.58 -1.75 -17.43
C GLN A 262 13.05 -2.52 -18.64
N GLU A 263 12.54 -3.73 -18.42
CA GLU A 263 11.95 -4.58 -19.45
C GLU A 263 10.46 -4.28 -19.69
N GLN A 264 9.92 -3.22 -19.06
CA GLN A 264 8.50 -2.83 -19.16
C GLN A 264 7.52 -3.97 -18.82
N ARG A 265 7.89 -4.89 -17.94
CA ARG A 265 7.02 -5.99 -17.49
C ARG A 265 5.98 -5.52 -16.49
N VAL A 266 6.27 -4.43 -15.78
CA VAL A 266 5.36 -3.78 -14.86
C VAL A 266 5.28 -2.28 -15.14
N GLN A 267 4.11 -1.72 -14.89
CA GLN A 267 3.84 -0.29 -14.89
C GLN A 267 3.25 0.11 -13.54
N LEU A 268 3.41 1.37 -13.17
CA LEU A 268 2.85 1.92 -11.94
C LEU A 268 1.98 3.13 -12.27
N PHE A 269 0.90 3.28 -11.51
CA PHE A 269 0.03 4.43 -11.70
C PHE A 269 -0.55 4.93 -10.38
N ASN A 270 -0.89 6.22 -10.36
CA ASN A 270 -1.79 6.82 -9.38
C ASN A 270 -3.10 7.18 -10.09
N ALA A 271 -4.21 6.96 -9.41
CA ALA A 271 -5.52 7.32 -9.94
C ALA A 271 -6.43 7.87 -8.83
N VAL A 272 -7.21 8.88 -9.16
CA VAL A 272 -8.33 9.34 -8.36
C VAL A 272 -9.59 9.25 -9.19
N LEU A 273 -10.60 8.59 -8.61
CA LEU A 273 -11.89 8.39 -9.24
C LEU A 273 -12.99 8.84 -8.27
N GLU A 274 -14.12 9.22 -8.82
CA GLU A 274 -15.30 9.63 -8.05
C GLU A 274 -16.41 8.60 -8.22
N ARG A 275 -17.10 8.26 -7.14
CA ARG A 275 -18.34 7.48 -7.20
C ARG A 275 -19.42 8.32 -7.86
N ALA A 276 -19.77 7.99 -9.12
CA ALA A 276 -20.89 8.57 -9.84
C ALA A 276 -22.24 8.13 -9.24
#